data_50ccd37d5b43ae8f8460aec950c5592a
#
_entry.id   50ccd37d5b43ae8f8460aec950c5592a
#
_cell.length_a   1.000
_cell.length_b   1.000
_cell.length_c   1.000
_cell.angle_alpha   90.00
_cell.angle_beta   90.00
_cell.angle_gamma   90.00
#
_symmetry.space_group_name_H-M   'P 1'
#
loop_
_entity.id
_entity.type
_entity.pdbx_description
1 polymer ?
#
loop_
_entity_poly.entity_id
_entity_poly.type
_entity_poly.pdbx_seq_one_letter_code
_entity_poly.pdbx_strand_id
1 'polypeptide(L)'
;MIAVQDLTKVYGTRTALDRVSFEVPEREIFGFVGPNGAGKTTTLRILATLLEPTSGKAFIDGADVTRQRAKVHTRIGYMPDFFGVYDQLTVGEYLDFYAACYRQPKQRRQKIVDDLLALVGMTERKGQLVDTLSRGLKQRACLARALVHDPGVLLLDEPASGLDPRARVEMREILKELQRMGKTIIISSHILPELTELCTMIGIIDHGRMRATGSVRDVIARLTSGRRLRITVLKEKDAAIEVLEPLPAIKHVEAVNGTIEAEYEGDDVTASDILFALTEAGIRVSSFTPVDGGLEDAFLKATSEEVG
;
A
#
# COMPACT_ATOMS: atom_id res chain seq x y z
N MET A 1 6.61 7.49 15.08
CA MET A 1 6.19 6.08 15.25
C MET A 1 4.67 5.99 15.43
N ILE A 2 4.03 5.02 14.81
CA ILE A 2 2.59 4.73 14.97
C ILE A 2 2.45 3.37 15.62
N ALA A 3 1.59 3.24 16.63
CA ALA A 3 1.33 1.96 17.27
C ALA A 3 -0.18 1.76 17.44
N VAL A 4 -0.67 0.58 17.05
CA VAL A 4 -2.07 0.17 17.14
C VAL A 4 -2.13 -1.14 17.95
N GLN A 5 -2.98 -1.18 18.98
CA GLN A 5 -3.04 -2.27 19.94
C GLN A 5 -4.49 -2.71 20.13
N ASP A 6 -4.82 -3.92 19.70
CA ASP A 6 -6.11 -4.60 19.82
C ASP A 6 -7.29 -3.71 19.41
N LEU A 7 -7.07 -2.91 18.35
CA LEU A 7 -8.04 -1.93 17.90
C LEU A 7 -9.30 -2.61 17.36
N THR A 8 -10.44 -2.34 18.00
CA THR A 8 -11.73 -2.91 17.63
C THR A 8 -12.73 -1.82 17.32
N LYS A 9 -13.51 -2.00 16.24
CA LYS A 9 -14.61 -1.12 15.88
C LYS A 9 -15.83 -1.90 15.46
N VAL A 10 -16.93 -1.66 16.17
CA VAL A 10 -18.24 -2.25 15.89
C VAL A 10 -19.23 -1.16 15.49
N TYR A 11 -19.98 -1.38 14.44
CA TYR A 11 -21.10 -0.55 13.97
C TYR A 11 -22.39 -1.37 14.07
N GLY A 12 -23.20 -1.09 15.07
CA GLY A 12 -24.37 -1.90 15.34
C GLY A 12 -23.99 -3.37 15.56
N THR A 13 -24.38 -4.25 14.66
CA THR A 13 -24.05 -5.69 14.70
C THR A 13 -22.80 -6.05 13.88
N ARG A 14 -22.27 -5.12 13.06
CA ARG A 14 -21.14 -5.38 12.16
C ARG A 14 -19.82 -5.01 12.83
N THR A 15 -18.93 -5.98 12.99
CA THR A 15 -17.55 -5.74 13.40
C THR A 15 -16.72 -5.33 12.17
N ALA A 16 -16.24 -4.09 12.15
CA ALA A 16 -15.42 -3.56 11.07
C ALA A 16 -13.92 -3.72 11.35
N LEU A 17 -13.52 -3.75 12.62
CA LEU A 17 -12.17 -4.08 13.09
C LEU A 17 -12.28 -5.01 14.28
N ASP A 18 -11.49 -6.07 14.28
CA ASP A 18 -11.42 -7.07 15.35
C ASP A 18 -9.97 -7.25 15.81
N ARG A 19 -9.62 -6.60 16.91
CA ARG A 19 -8.31 -6.64 17.58
C ARG A 19 -7.12 -6.43 16.65
N VAL A 20 -7.23 -5.42 15.77
CA VAL A 20 -6.15 -5.05 14.86
C VAL A 20 -4.97 -4.50 15.64
N SER A 21 -3.78 -5.08 15.42
CA SER A 21 -2.53 -4.66 16.05
C SER A 21 -1.41 -4.60 15.01
N PHE A 22 -0.69 -3.47 14.97
CA PHE A 22 0.50 -3.27 14.14
C PHE A 22 1.31 -2.07 14.62
N GLU A 23 2.57 -2.00 14.20
CA GLU A 23 3.45 -0.87 14.44
C GLU A 23 4.09 -0.38 13.15
N VAL A 24 4.25 0.94 13.04
CA VAL A 24 4.97 1.57 11.93
C VAL A 24 6.09 2.43 12.52
N PRO A 25 7.35 2.05 12.30
CA PRO A 25 8.50 2.83 12.69
C PRO A 25 8.52 4.22 12.03
N GLU A 26 9.35 5.12 12.54
CA GLU A 26 9.54 6.42 11.92
C GLU A 26 10.20 6.30 10.55
N ARG A 27 9.82 7.20 9.64
CA ARG A 27 10.37 7.31 8.27
C ARG A 27 10.10 6.12 7.36
N GLU A 28 9.12 5.28 7.73
CA GLU A 28 8.70 4.16 6.90
C GLU A 28 7.46 4.53 6.06
N ILE A 29 7.32 3.89 4.90
CA ILE A 29 6.09 3.86 4.13
C ILE A 29 5.42 2.52 4.36
N PHE A 30 4.29 2.55 5.06
CA PHE A 30 3.50 1.38 5.38
C PHE A 30 2.29 1.25 4.44
N GLY A 31 2.27 0.20 3.64
CA GLY A 31 1.15 -0.15 2.78
C GLY A 31 0.08 -0.93 3.54
N PHE A 32 -1.10 -0.37 3.72
CA PHE A 32 -2.24 -1.04 4.36
C PHE A 32 -3.13 -1.65 3.28
N VAL A 33 -3.04 -2.95 3.09
CA VAL A 33 -3.57 -3.72 1.96
C VAL A 33 -4.79 -4.53 2.38
N GLY A 34 -5.80 -4.58 1.55
CA GLY A 34 -6.98 -5.41 1.80
C GLY A 34 -8.11 -5.13 0.82
N PRO A 35 -9.10 -6.05 0.69
CA PRO A 35 -10.25 -5.82 -0.16
C PRO A 35 -11.11 -4.65 0.34
N ASN A 36 -12.08 -4.24 -0.48
CA ASN A 36 -13.03 -3.23 -0.08
C ASN A 36 -13.86 -3.73 1.12
N GLY A 37 -13.97 -2.88 2.15
CA GLY A 37 -14.67 -3.23 3.39
C GLY A 37 -13.82 -4.00 4.41
N ALA A 38 -12.54 -4.30 4.15
CA ALA A 38 -11.64 -4.99 5.07
C ALA A 38 -11.30 -4.20 6.36
N GLY A 39 -11.58 -2.89 6.42
CA GLY A 39 -11.32 -2.06 7.60
C GLY A 39 -10.27 -0.97 7.42
N LYS A 40 -9.64 -0.84 6.23
CA LYS A 40 -8.57 0.15 5.96
C LYS A 40 -8.97 1.58 6.31
N THR A 41 -10.00 2.12 5.66
CA THR A 41 -10.53 3.47 5.92
C THR A 41 -10.98 3.66 7.37
N THR A 42 -11.57 2.63 8.00
CA THR A 42 -11.96 2.67 9.41
C THR A 42 -10.75 2.88 10.31
N THR A 43 -9.67 2.14 10.08
CA THR A 43 -8.41 2.28 10.81
C THR A 43 -7.82 3.67 10.62
N LEU A 44 -7.71 4.15 9.37
CA LEU A 44 -7.16 5.49 9.07
C LEU A 44 -7.98 6.60 9.73
N ARG A 45 -9.33 6.49 9.74
CA ARG A 45 -10.20 7.47 10.41
C ARG A 45 -10.03 7.47 11.92
N ILE A 46 -9.78 6.32 12.55
CA ILE A 46 -9.47 6.26 13.98
C ILE A 46 -8.12 6.93 14.27
N LEU A 47 -7.08 6.60 13.48
CA LEU A 47 -5.76 7.23 13.59
C LEU A 47 -5.83 8.75 13.36
N ALA A 48 -6.68 9.19 12.42
CA ALA A 48 -6.93 10.61 12.15
C ALA A 48 -7.83 11.28 13.22
N THR A 49 -8.22 10.56 14.27
CA THR A 49 -9.12 11.03 15.36
C THR A 49 -10.53 11.41 14.91
N LEU A 50 -10.93 11.03 13.70
CA LEU A 50 -12.25 11.30 13.11
C LEU A 50 -13.30 10.26 13.54
N LEU A 51 -12.86 9.16 14.12
CA LEU A 51 -13.71 8.05 14.57
C LEU A 51 -13.18 7.50 15.89
N GLU A 52 -14.06 7.24 16.85
CA GLU A 52 -13.69 6.57 18.09
C GLU A 52 -13.70 5.05 17.92
N PRO A 53 -12.70 4.32 18.43
CA PRO A 53 -12.73 2.87 18.49
C PRO A 53 -13.77 2.41 19.51
N THR A 54 -14.24 1.18 19.37
CA THR A 54 -15.08 0.52 20.39
C THR A 54 -14.22 0.05 21.56
N SER A 55 -13.02 -0.46 21.27
CA SER A 55 -12.00 -0.84 22.26
C SER A 55 -10.61 -0.84 21.63
N GLY A 56 -9.58 -1.09 22.45
CA GLY A 56 -8.20 -1.03 22.00
C GLY A 56 -7.62 0.39 22.09
N LYS A 57 -6.40 0.56 21.61
CA LYS A 57 -5.65 1.82 21.68
C LYS A 57 -4.88 2.07 20.39
N ALA A 58 -4.68 3.34 20.07
CA ALA A 58 -3.78 3.75 18.99
C ALA A 58 -3.00 5.00 19.40
N PHE A 59 -1.75 5.07 18.97
CA PHE A 59 -0.81 6.13 19.33
C PHE A 59 -0.10 6.66 18.10
N ILE A 60 0.10 7.98 18.05
CA ILE A 60 0.93 8.66 17.04
C ILE A 60 2.00 9.46 17.80
N ASP A 61 3.26 9.10 17.61
CA ASP A 61 4.42 9.65 18.33
C ASP A 61 4.21 9.66 19.85
N GLY A 62 3.64 8.57 20.38
CA GLY A 62 3.31 8.45 21.81
C GLY A 62 2.07 9.21 22.27
N ALA A 63 1.37 9.94 21.40
CA ALA A 63 0.10 10.58 21.72
C ALA A 63 -1.08 9.65 21.46
N ASP A 64 -1.89 9.38 22.48
CA ASP A 64 -3.14 8.60 22.37
C ASP A 64 -4.15 9.33 21.50
N VAL A 65 -4.62 8.67 20.42
CA VAL A 65 -5.52 9.27 19.42
C VAL A 65 -6.92 9.61 19.98
N THR A 66 -7.33 8.99 21.07
CA THR A 66 -8.64 9.25 21.70
C THR A 66 -8.55 10.36 22.75
N ARG A 67 -7.47 10.41 23.52
CA ARG A 67 -7.29 11.28 24.67
C ARG A 67 -6.53 12.57 24.36
N GLN A 68 -5.65 12.58 23.37
CA GLN A 68 -4.76 13.69 23.05
C GLN A 68 -4.98 14.20 21.62
N ARG A 69 -6.24 14.29 21.17
CA ARG A 69 -6.63 14.65 19.79
C ARG A 69 -5.93 15.92 19.27
N ALA A 70 -5.92 16.99 20.06
CA ALA A 70 -5.29 18.25 19.64
C ALA A 70 -3.79 18.07 19.34
N LYS A 71 -3.10 17.24 20.12
CA LYS A 71 -1.68 16.92 19.91
C LYS A 71 -1.49 16.05 18.67
N VAL A 72 -2.40 15.09 18.44
CA VAL A 72 -2.38 14.24 17.24
C VAL A 72 -2.61 15.10 15.98
N HIS A 73 -3.59 16.01 15.99
CA HIS A 73 -3.90 16.87 14.83
C HIS A 73 -2.72 17.72 14.36
N THR A 74 -1.81 18.13 15.27
CA THR A 74 -0.60 18.87 14.88
C THR A 74 0.49 17.98 14.26
N ARG A 75 0.36 16.66 14.37
CA ARG A 75 1.37 15.69 13.95
C ARG A 75 1.01 14.93 12.69
N ILE A 76 -0.29 14.93 12.33
CA ILE A 76 -0.79 14.16 11.19
C ILE A 76 -1.25 15.06 10.05
N GLY A 77 -0.97 14.64 8.81
CA GLY A 77 -1.67 15.07 7.62
C GLY A 77 -2.60 13.95 7.16
N TYR A 78 -3.88 14.23 6.99
CA TYR A 78 -4.86 13.23 6.54
C TYR A 78 -5.42 13.56 5.16
N MET A 79 -5.33 12.60 4.26
CA MET A 79 -5.94 12.64 2.93
C MET A 79 -6.98 11.51 2.86
N PRO A 80 -8.29 11.82 2.86
CA PRO A 80 -9.36 10.84 2.66
C PRO A 80 -9.45 10.42 1.18
N ASP A 81 -10.01 9.25 0.90
CA ASP A 81 -10.30 8.76 -0.46
C ASP A 81 -11.20 9.73 -1.24
N PHE A 82 -12.26 10.22 -0.58
CA PHE A 82 -13.12 11.26 -1.13
C PHE A 82 -12.92 12.57 -0.36
N PHE A 83 -12.56 13.62 -1.08
CA PHE A 83 -12.40 14.95 -0.52
C PHE A 83 -13.23 15.97 -1.31
N GLY A 84 -14.00 16.73 -0.57
CA GLY A 84 -14.66 17.91 -1.10
C GLY A 84 -13.63 19.00 -1.40
N VAL A 85 -13.79 19.69 -2.50
CA VAL A 85 -13.07 20.92 -2.79
C VAL A 85 -14.01 22.11 -2.63
N TYR A 86 -13.48 23.25 -2.27
CA TYR A 86 -14.25 24.48 -2.29
C TYR A 86 -14.29 24.98 -3.74
N ASP A 87 -15.45 24.88 -4.36
CA ASP A 87 -15.72 25.49 -5.65
C ASP A 87 -15.37 26.99 -5.55
N GLN A 88 -14.87 27.60 -6.56
CA GLN A 88 -14.50 29.02 -6.61
C GLN A 88 -13.17 29.42 -5.91
N LEU A 89 -12.46 28.53 -5.23
CA LEU A 89 -11.10 28.85 -4.78
C LEU A 89 -10.08 28.43 -5.82
N THR A 90 -9.08 29.27 -6.04
CA THR A 90 -7.87 28.87 -6.75
C THR A 90 -7.06 27.90 -5.89
N VAL A 91 -6.16 27.13 -6.51
CA VAL A 91 -5.28 26.20 -5.79
C VAL A 91 -4.45 26.92 -4.71
N GLY A 92 -3.96 28.12 -5.03
CA GLY A 92 -3.22 28.94 -4.09
C GLY A 92 -4.07 29.39 -2.88
N GLU A 93 -5.29 29.87 -3.14
CA GLU A 93 -6.24 30.29 -2.09
C GLU A 93 -6.68 29.10 -1.24
N TYR A 94 -6.93 27.95 -1.84
CA TYR A 94 -7.26 26.71 -1.15
C TYR A 94 -6.18 26.31 -0.14
N LEU A 95 -4.91 26.31 -0.55
CA LEU A 95 -3.79 25.98 0.34
C LEU A 95 -3.58 27.07 1.41
N ASP A 96 -3.69 28.38 1.05
CA ASP A 96 -3.58 29.48 2.02
C ASP A 96 -4.67 29.41 3.10
N PHE A 97 -5.92 29.08 2.69
CA PHE A 97 -7.02 28.86 3.62
C PHE A 97 -6.69 27.79 4.67
N TYR A 98 -6.21 26.61 4.22
CA TYR A 98 -5.84 25.56 5.18
C TYR A 98 -4.62 25.93 6.03
N ALA A 99 -3.63 26.59 5.45
CA ALA A 99 -2.50 27.11 6.20
C ALA A 99 -2.95 28.10 7.32
N ALA A 100 -3.97 28.92 7.03
CA ALA A 100 -4.58 29.79 8.03
C ALA A 100 -5.33 29.00 9.11
N CYS A 101 -6.08 27.94 8.75
CA CYS A 101 -6.74 27.05 9.71
C CYS A 101 -5.75 26.39 10.69
N TYR A 102 -4.56 26.04 10.21
CA TYR A 102 -3.46 25.53 11.04
C TYR A 102 -2.64 26.66 11.70
N ARG A 103 -3.15 27.91 11.71
CA ARG A 103 -2.54 29.08 12.36
C ARG A 103 -1.13 29.41 11.87
N GLN A 104 -0.82 29.08 10.61
CA GLN A 104 0.46 29.49 10.02
C GLN A 104 0.53 31.03 9.92
N PRO A 105 1.65 31.65 10.30
CA PRO A 105 1.80 33.12 10.24
C PRO A 105 1.58 33.65 8.82
N LYS A 106 0.80 34.72 8.66
CA LYS A 106 0.44 35.30 7.37
C LYS A 106 1.67 35.54 6.47
N GLN A 107 2.78 36.01 7.06
CA GLN A 107 4.02 36.31 6.33
C GLN A 107 4.69 35.04 5.76
N ARG A 108 4.43 33.85 6.33
CA ARG A 108 5.02 32.58 5.89
C ARG A 108 4.11 31.80 4.95
N ARG A 109 2.80 32.05 4.96
CA ARG A 109 1.81 31.24 4.22
C ARG A 109 2.08 31.22 2.72
N GLN A 110 2.42 32.39 2.13
CA GLN A 110 2.76 32.48 0.71
C GLN A 110 3.92 31.53 0.34
N LYS A 111 4.99 31.57 1.15
CA LYS A 111 6.14 30.68 0.94
C LYS A 111 5.75 29.21 1.11
N ILE A 112 4.96 28.87 2.13
CA ILE A 112 4.46 27.49 2.36
C ILE A 112 3.68 27.01 1.13
N VAL A 113 2.77 27.84 0.60
CA VAL A 113 1.99 27.50 -0.60
C VAL A 113 2.89 27.26 -1.81
N ASP A 114 3.87 28.13 -2.04
CA ASP A 114 4.78 28.02 -3.19
C ASP A 114 5.67 26.76 -3.07
N ASP A 115 6.24 26.51 -1.90
CA ASP A 115 7.05 25.33 -1.62
C ASP A 115 6.24 24.02 -1.82
N LEU A 116 5.00 23.99 -1.35
CA LEU A 116 4.10 22.83 -1.50
C LEU A 116 3.67 22.61 -2.95
N LEU A 117 3.35 23.68 -3.68
CA LEU A 117 3.02 23.57 -5.09
C LEU A 117 4.20 23.08 -5.93
N ALA A 118 5.41 23.51 -5.60
CA ALA A 118 6.63 22.98 -6.23
C ALA A 118 6.81 21.48 -5.92
N LEU A 119 6.63 21.06 -4.65
CA LEU A 119 6.75 19.67 -4.23
C LEU A 119 5.77 18.74 -4.97
N VAL A 120 4.52 19.15 -5.14
CA VAL A 120 3.50 18.33 -5.82
C VAL A 120 3.42 18.58 -7.33
N GLY A 121 4.35 19.36 -7.92
CA GLY A 121 4.40 19.64 -9.35
C GLY A 121 3.21 20.44 -9.88
N MET A 122 2.72 21.43 -9.10
CA MET A 122 1.54 22.23 -9.44
C MET A 122 1.81 23.76 -9.47
N THR A 123 3.04 24.20 -9.54
CA THR A 123 3.42 25.62 -9.53
C THR A 123 2.63 26.44 -10.57
N GLU A 124 2.56 25.93 -11.81
CA GLU A 124 1.86 26.58 -12.94
C GLU A 124 0.32 26.61 -12.75
N ARG A 125 -0.19 25.87 -11.80
CA ARG A 125 -1.63 25.71 -11.52
C ARG A 125 -2.12 26.57 -10.36
N LYS A 126 -1.26 27.36 -9.74
CA LYS A 126 -1.56 28.16 -8.53
C LYS A 126 -2.82 29.03 -8.67
N GLY A 127 -3.01 29.66 -9.83
CA GLY A 127 -4.17 30.52 -10.12
C GLY A 127 -5.36 29.79 -10.72
N GLN A 128 -5.30 28.47 -10.94
CA GLN A 128 -6.39 27.69 -11.51
C GLN A 128 -7.42 27.35 -10.42
N LEU A 129 -8.71 27.37 -10.76
CA LEU A 129 -9.79 26.96 -9.85
C LEU A 129 -9.68 25.47 -9.54
N VAL A 130 -9.85 25.10 -8.27
CA VAL A 130 -9.68 23.70 -7.80
C VAL A 130 -10.72 22.75 -8.40
N ASP A 131 -11.95 23.21 -8.64
CA ASP A 131 -13.02 22.42 -9.22
C ASP A 131 -12.75 22.03 -10.68
N THR A 132 -11.96 22.84 -11.42
CA THR A 132 -11.60 22.60 -12.82
C THR A 132 -10.43 21.63 -13.00
N LEU A 133 -9.78 21.22 -11.92
CA LEU A 133 -8.64 20.29 -11.96
C LEU A 133 -9.08 18.88 -12.34
N SER A 134 -8.21 18.16 -13.08
CA SER A 134 -8.36 16.72 -13.25
C SER A 134 -8.30 15.99 -11.90
N ARG A 135 -8.79 14.75 -11.84
CA ARG A 135 -8.76 13.94 -10.63
C ARG A 135 -7.36 13.85 -10.02
N GLY A 136 -6.34 13.59 -10.83
CA GLY A 136 -4.95 13.49 -10.36
C GLY A 136 -4.41 14.79 -9.79
N LEU A 137 -4.73 15.93 -10.43
CA LEU A 137 -4.36 17.24 -9.90
C LEU A 137 -5.12 17.58 -8.62
N LYS A 138 -6.39 17.18 -8.49
CA LYS A 138 -7.15 17.31 -7.24
C LYS A 138 -6.51 16.49 -6.11
N GLN A 139 -6.07 15.26 -6.40
CA GLN A 139 -5.36 14.42 -5.41
C GLN A 139 -4.04 15.05 -4.96
N ARG A 140 -3.26 15.62 -5.88
CA ARG A 140 -2.04 16.37 -5.53
C ARG A 140 -2.33 17.62 -4.69
N ALA A 141 -3.38 18.38 -5.01
CA ALA A 141 -3.81 19.51 -4.21
C ALA A 141 -4.25 19.07 -2.80
N CYS A 142 -4.93 17.91 -2.68
CA CYS A 142 -5.32 17.34 -1.40
C CYS A 142 -4.10 16.88 -0.58
N LEU A 143 -3.10 16.26 -1.22
CA LEU A 143 -1.84 15.92 -0.58
C LEU A 143 -1.10 17.18 -0.09
N ALA A 144 -1.00 18.22 -0.93
CA ALA A 144 -0.41 19.51 -0.53
C ALA A 144 -1.15 20.14 0.66
N ARG A 145 -2.50 20.07 0.67
CA ARG A 145 -3.31 20.49 1.81
C ARG A 145 -2.94 19.75 3.10
N ALA A 146 -2.76 18.43 3.03
CA ALA A 146 -2.38 17.62 4.19
C ALA A 146 -1.00 18.00 4.76
N LEU A 147 -0.17 18.67 3.98
CA LEU A 147 1.21 19.06 4.31
C LEU A 147 1.35 20.51 4.82
N VAL A 148 0.30 21.34 4.79
CA VAL A 148 0.40 22.81 5.07
C VAL A 148 0.96 23.16 6.45
N HIS A 149 0.87 22.27 7.42
CA HIS A 149 1.38 22.45 8.79
C HIS A 149 2.62 21.62 9.09
N ASP A 150 3.23 21.04 8.05
CA ASP A 150 4.45 20.23 8.11
C ASP A 150 4.36 19.03 9.08
N PRO A 151 3.35 18.16 8.95
CA PRO A 151 3.17 17.01 9.84
C PRO A 151 4.30 16.00 9.72
N GLY A 152 4.62 15.29 10.80
CA GLY A 152 5.57 14.17 10.79
C GLY A 152 4.99 12.87 10.22
N VAL A 153 3.66 12.72 10.29
CA VAL A 153 2.94 11.51 9.89
C VAL A 153 1.89 11.84 8.83
N LEU A 154 1.82 11.04 7.77
CA LEU A 154 0.81 11.13 6.73
C LEU A 154 -0.07 9.89 6.73
N LEU A 155 -1.37 10.09 6.75
CA LEU A 155 -2.40 9.05 6.64
C LEU A 155 -3.14 9.27 5.32
N LEU A 156 -2.91 8.40 4.33
CA LEU A 156 -3.39 8.57 2.96
C LEU A 156 -4.34 7.42 2.59
N ASP A 157 -5.60 7.75 2.40
CA ASP A 157 -6.64 6.77 2.04
C ASP A 157 -6.80 6.74 0.52
N GLU A 158 -6.33 5.65 -0.12
CA GLU A 158 -6.37 5.40 -1.57
C GLU A 158 -5.79 6.57 -2.43
N PRO A 159 -4.59 7.12 -2.14
CA PRO A 159 -4.09 8.35 -2.78
C PRO A 159 -3.84 8.23 -4.29
N ALA A 160 -3.70 7.01 -4.82
CA ALA A 160 -3.49 6.75 -6.24
C ALA A 160 -4.73 6.18 -6.96
N SER A 161 -5.87 6.05 -6.25
CA SER A 161 -7.09 5.47 -6.80
C SER A 161 -7.64 6.28 -7.97
N GLY A 162 -7.90 5.58 -9.10
CA GLY A 162 -8.48 6.20 -10.31
C GLY A 162 -7.56 7.16 -11.05
N LEU A 163 -6.25 7.12 -10.77
CA LEU A 163 -5.24 7.81 -11.55
C LEU A 163 -4.86 7.01 -12.81
N ASP A 164 -4.50 7.72 -13.86
CA ASP A 164 -3.83 7.12 -15.00
C ASP A 164 -2.39 6.65 -14.63
N PRO A 165 -1.77 5.77 -15.44
CA PRO A 165 -0.45 5.22 -15.11
C PRO A 165 0.64 6.27 -14.88
N ARG A 166 0.61 7.38 -15.64
CA ARG A 166 1.60 8.46 -15.49
C ARG A 166 1.40 9.20 -14.17
N ALA A 167 0.18 9.58 -13.85
CA ALA A 167 -0.14 10.28 -12.60
C ALA A 167 0.17 9.41 -11.36
N ARG A 168 0.05 8.07 -11.46
CA ARG A 168 0.46 7.13 -10.40
C ARG A 168 1.95 7.17 -10.16
N VAL A 169 2.76 7.12 -11.24
CA VAL A 169 4.23 7.22 -11.13
C VAL A 169 4.61 8.54 -10.46
N GLU A 170 4.01 9.66 -10.90
CA GLU A 170 4.28 10.98 -10.34
C GLU A 170 3.88 11.07 -8.85
N MET A 171 2.73 10.50 -8.46
CA MET A 171 2.32 10.43 -7.04
C MET A 171 3.31 9.60 -6.22
N ARG A 172 3.76 8.46 -6.73
CA ARG A 172 4.74 7.61 -6.06
C ARG A 172 6.06 8.34 -5.81
N GLU A 173 6.56 9.10 -6.79
CA GLU A 173 7.81 9.87 -6.60
C GLU A 173 7.65 10.98 -5.55
N ILE A 174 6.49 11.65 -5.50
CA ILE A 174 6.19 12.62 -4.43
C ILE A 174 6.22 11.94 -3.05
N LEU A 175 5.61 10.76 -2.92
CA LEU A 175 5.58 10.03 -1.64
C LEU A 175 6.96 9.53 -1.20
N LYS A 176 7.79 9.07 -2.13
CA LYS A 176 9.20 8.73 -1.86
C LYS A 176 10.01 9.95 -1.40
N GLU A 177 9.78 11.10 -2.02
CA GLU A 177 10.46 12.34 -1.61
C GLU A 177 10.03 12.75 -0.20
N LEU A 178 8.74 12.66 0.13
CA LEU A 178 8.25 12.92 1.49
C LEU A 178 8.87 11.97 2.53
N GLN A 179 9.08 10.71 2.18
CA GLN A 179 9.82 9.77 3.04
C GLN A 179 11.28 10.21 3.23
N ARG A 180 11.98 10.61 2.16
CA ARG A 180 13.36 11.14 2.24
C ARG A 180 13.44 12.38 3.12
N MET A 181 12.40 13.22 3.11
CA MET A 181 12.25 14.36 4.01
C MET A 181 11.97 13.96 5.47
N GLY A 182 11.90 12.66 5.77
CA GLY A 182 11.73 12.11 7.11
C GLY A 182 10.27 11.90 7.54
N LYS A 183 9.30 11.96 6.64
CA LYS A 183 7.89 11.68 6.96
C LYS A 183 7.66 10.19 7.13
N THR A 184 6.77 9.83 8.07
CA THR A 184 6.22 8.48 8.22
C THR A 184 4.87 8.44 7.52
N ILE A 185 4.64 7.46 6.67
CA ILE A 185 3.47 7.46 5.77
C ILE A 185 2.72 6.15 5.91
N ILE A 186 1.41 6.19 6.15
CA ILE A 186 0.50 5.05 5.94
C ILE A 186 -0.34 5.31 4.69
N ILE A 187 -0.36 4.34 3.80
CA ILE A 187 -1.13 4.38 2.56
C ILE A 187 -2.07 3.19 2.54
N SER A 188 -3.39 3.42 2.45
CA SER A 188 -4.29 2.34 2.07
C SER A 188 -4.31 2.17 0.56
N SER A 189 -4.33 0.94 0.09
CA SER A 189 -4.55 0.60 -1.32
C SER A 189 -5.14 -0.81 -1.46
N HIS A 190 -5.81 -1.02 -2.58
CA HIS A 190 -6.21 -2.35 -3.04
C HIS A 190 -5.39 -2.79 -4.27
N ILE A 191 -4.44 -1.96 -4.72
CA ILE A 191 -3.58 -2.21 -5.90
C ILE A 191 -2.20 -2.65 -5.41
N LEU A 192 -1.98 -3.95 -5.36
CA LEU A 192 -0.79 -4.57 -4.79
C LEU A 192 0.54 -4.20 -5.49
N PRO A 193 0.64 -4.20 -6.85
CA PRO A 193 1.88 -3.86 -7.53
C PRO A 193 2.41 -2.46 -7.17
N GLU A 194 1.51 -1.49 -6.97
CA GLU A 194 1.91 -0.12 -6.62
C GLU A 194 2.60 -0.06 -5.25
N LEU A 195 2.12 -0.88 -4.30
CA LEU A 195 2.66 -0.91 -2.95
C LEU A 195 4.02 -1.61 -2.88
N THR A 196 4.25 -2.63 -3.69
CA THR A 196 5.53 -3.34 -3.75
C THR A 196 6.68 -2.41 -4.13
N GLU A 197 6.43 -1.46 -5.03
CA GLU A 197 7.45 -0.51 -5.50
C GLU A 197 7.64 0.72 -4.59
N LEU A 198 6.66 0.98 -3.73
CA LEU A 198 6.62 2.19 -2.90
C LEU A 198 6.89 1.90 -1.43
N CYS A 199 6.29 0.82 -0.89
CA CYS A 199 6.27 0.59 0.54
C CYS A 199 7.53 -0.16 1.02
N THR A 200 8.00 0.19 2.20
CA THR A 200 9.05 -0.52 2.93
C THR A 200 8.45 -1.61 3.82
N MET A 201 7.24 -1.36 4.32
CA MET A 201 6.47 -2.29 5.15
C MET A 201 5.04 -2.42 4.64
N ILE A 202 4.42 -3.56 4.92
CA ILE A 202 3.01 -3.79 4.60
C ILE A 202 2.26 -4.44 5.76
N GLY A 203 0.95 -4.19 5.79
CA GLY A 203 -0.01 -4.89 6.63
C GLY A 203 -1.18 -5.35 5.77
N ILE A 204 -1.41 -6.66 5.72
CA ILE A 204 -2.56 -7.26 5.03
C ILE A 204 -3.69 -7.38 6.04
N ILE A 205 -4.82 -6.74 5.71
CA ILE A 205 -6.05 -6.81 6.52
C ILE A 205 -7.17 -7.43 5.70
N ASP A 206 -7.90 -8.34 6.32
CA ASP A 206 -9.10 -8.94 5.75
C ASP A 206 -10.17 -9.16 6.82
N HIS A 207 -11.43 -8.90 6.47
CA HIS A 207 -12.57 -9.01 7.41
C HIS A 207 -12.32 -8.36 8.79
N GLY A 208 -11.62 -7.22 8.81
CA GLY A 208 -11.29 -6.47 10.04
C GLY A 208 -10.17 -7.07 10.87
N ARG A 209 -9.44 -8.08 10.39
CA ARG A 209 -8.33 -8.74 11.11
C ARG A 209 -7.02 -8.59 10.34
N MET A 210 -5.92 -8.36 11.06
CA MET A 210 -4.60 -8.43 10.46
C MET A 210 -4.24 -9.88 10.11
N ARG A 211 -3.91 -10.13 8.84
CA ARG A 211 -3.46 -11.45 8.36
C ARG A 211 -1.94 -11.55 8.37
N ALA A 212 -1.26 -10.48 8.00
CA ALA A 212 0.19 -10.39 8.02
C ALA A 212 0.65 -8.95 8.19
N THR A 213 1.81 -8.75 8.81
CA THR A 213 2.48 -7.45 8.88
C THR A 213 3.99 -7.63 8.96
N GLY A 214 4.76 -6.71 8.39
CA GLY A 214 6.20 -6.73 8.37
C GLY A 214 6.81 -6.00 7.18
N SER A 215 8.10 -6.21 6.90
CA SER A 215 8.68 -5.74 5.65
C SER A 215 8.01 -6.42 4.46
N VAL A 216 7.95 -5.73 3.32
CA VAL A 216 7.36 -6.30 2.09
C VAL A 216 7.99 -7.65 1.77
N ARG A 217 9.33 -7.74 1.86
CA ARG A 217 10.08 -8.96 1.60
C ARG A 217 9.72 -10.11 2.55
N ASP A 218 9.64 -9.83 3.86
CA ASP A 218 9.35 -10.86 4.87
C ASP A 218 7.92 -11.38 4.76
N VAL A 219 6.96 -10.49 4.46
CA VAL A 219 5.56 -10.88 4.28
C VAL A 219 5.39 -11.74 3.04
N ILE A 220 6.02 -11.36 1.91
CA ILE A 220 6.03 -12.19 0.70
C ILE A 220 6.66 -13.55 1.02
N ALA A 221 7.87 -13.59 1.56
CA ALA A 221 8.57 -14.85 1.86
C ALA A 221 7.78 -15.77 2.80
N ARG A 222 7.07 -15.20 3.79
CA ARG A 222 6.27 -15.97 4.75
C ARG A 222 5.01 -16.56 4.14
N LEU A 223 4.32 -15.81 3.26
CA LEU A 223 3.04 -16.21 2.71
C LEU A 223 3.17 -17.00 1.40
N THR A 224 4.25 -16.79 0.66
CA THR A 224 4.56 -17.57 -0.56
C THR A 224 5.48 -18.75 -0.24
N SER A 225 5.10 -19.55 0.75
CA SER A 225 5.80 -20.82 1.04
C SER A 225 5.71 -21.73 -0.18
N GLY A 226 6.82 -21.86 -0.91
CA GLY A 226 6.95 -22.59 -2.16
C GLY A 226 7.51 -21.67 -3.24
N ARG A 227 8.70 -22.00 -3.73
CA ARG A 227 9.26 -21.35 -4.92
C ARG A 227 8.47 -21.83 -6.14
N ARG A 228 8.17 -20.93 -7.07
CA ARG A 228 7.51 -21.28 -8.32
C ARG A 228 8.46 -21.09 -9.49
N LEU A 229 8.32 -21.98 -10.47
CA LEU A 229 8.98 -21.91 -11.75
C LEU A 229 7.94 -21.69 -12.83
N ARG A 230 8.17 -20.70 -13.69
CA ARG A 230 7.44 -20.57 -14.95
C ARG A 230 8.30 -21.10 -16.07
N ILE A 231 7.81 -22.16 -16.71
CA ILE A 231 8.52 -22.92 -17.72
C ILE A 231 7.76 -22.83 -19.03
N THR A 232 8.43 -22.37 -20.08
CA THR A 232 7.87 -22.38 -21.44
C THR A 232 8.63 -23.40 -22.27
N VAL A 233 7.90 -24.37 -22.83
CA VAL A 233 8.44 -25.37 -23.72
C VAL A 233 8.00 -25.12 -25.15
N LEU A 234 8.83 -25.50 -26.12
CA LEU A 234 8.54 -25.28 -27.56
C LEU A 234 7.42 -26.18 -28.07
N LYS A 235 7.36 -27.39 -27.56
CA LYS A 235 6.35 -28.42 -27.91
C LYS A 235 6.15 -29.36 -26.72
N GLU A 236 5.10 -30.17 -26.73
CA GLU A 236 4.92 -31.33 -25.84
C GLU A 236 4.80 -30.95 -24.37
N LYS A 237 3.87 -30.01 -24.04
CA LYS A 237 3.64 -29.56 -22.67
C LYS A 237 3.25 -30.71 -21.74
N ASP A 238 2.42 -31.62 -22.21
CA ASP A 238 1.96 -32.77 -21.41
C ASP A 238 3.13 -33.69 -21.04
N ALA A 239 4.06 -33.93 -21.94
CA ALA A 239 5.28 -34.69 -21.65
C ALA A 239 6.18 -33.95 -20.64
N ALA A 240 6.24 -32.62 -20.68
CA ALA A 240 6.99 -31.85 -19.68
C ALA A 240 6.35 -31.95 -18.29
N ILE A 241 5.01 -31.95 -18.18
CA ILE A 241 4.29 -32.16 -16.94
C ILE A 241 4.56 -33.54 -16.37
N GLU A 242 4.48 -34.58 -17.23
CA GLU A 242 4.78 -35.97 -16.83
C GLU A 242 6.22 -36.17 -16.32
N VAL A 243 7.17 -35.37 -16.80
CA VAL A 243 8.56 -35.36 -16.27
C VAL A 243 8.67 -34.62 -14.94
N LEU A 244 7.90 -33.54 -14.75
CA LEU A 244 7.97 -32.73 -13.56
C LEU A 244 7.25 -33.34 -12.34
N GLU A 245 6.05 -33.90 -12.55
CA GLU A 245 5.22 -34.47 -11.47
C GLU A 245 5.91 -35.48 -10.54
N PRO A 246 6.75 -36.42 -11.04
CA PRO A 246 7.40 -37.40 -10.17
C PRO A 246 8.63 -36.86 -9.46
N LEU A 247 9.10 -35.64 -9.71
CA LEU A 247 10.28 -35.07 -9.06
C LEU A 247 10.02 -34.80 -7.57
N PRO A 248 10.87 -35.27 -6.64
CA PRO A 248 10.64 -35.12 -5.20
C PRO A 248 10.54 -33.67 -4.73
N ALA A 249 11.18 -32.74 -5.44
CA ALA A 249 11.17 -31.33 -5.14
C ALA A 249 9.88 -30.63 -5.56
N ILE A 250 9.10 -31.22 -6.46
CA ILE A 250 7.89 -30.64 -7.01
C ILE A 250 6.70 -30.92 -6.09
N LYS A 251 5.95 -29.90 -5.74
CA LYS A 251 4.72 -29.99 -4.93
C LYS A 251 3.47 -29.96 -5.79
N HIS A 252 3.50 -29.14 -6.83
CA HIS A 252 2.35 -28.93 -7.73
C HIS A 252 2.83 -28.48 -9.11
N VAL A 253 2.17 -28.95 -10.15
CA VAL A 253 2.41 -28.54 -11.53
C VAL A 253 1.08 -28.28 -12.21
N GLU A 254 0.97 -27.18 -12.92
CA GLU A 254 -0.21 -26.84 -13.70
C GLU A 254 0.15 -26.14 -15.01
N ALA A 255 -0.72 -26.28 -16.01
CA ALA A 255 -0.61 -25.53 -17.25
C ALA A 255 -1.44 -24.25 -17.19
N VAL A 256 -0.79 -23.09 -17.27
CA VAL A 256 -1.45 -21.78 -17.19
C VAL A 256 -1.11 -20.96 -18.42
N ASN A 257 -2.11 -20.50 -19.17
CA ASN A 257 -1.96 -19.59 -20.31
C ASN A 257 -0.83 -19.95 -21.30
N GLY A 258 -0.63 -21.24 -21.52
CA GLY A 258 0.37 -21.70 -22.50
C GLY A 258 1.77 -21.94 -21.93
N THR A 259 1.99 -21.67 -20.65
CA THR A 259 3.20 -21.99 -19.87
C THR A 259 2.91 -23.07 -18.84
N ILE A 260 3.95 -23.67 -18.27
CA ILE A 260 3.86 -24.58 -17.13
C ILE A 260 4.28 -23.82 -15.90
N GLU A 261 3.47 -23.83 -14.84
CA GLU A 261 3.84 -23.35 -13.54
C GLU A 261 4.05 -24.55 -12.61
N ALA A 262 5.24 -24.59 -11.98
CA ALA A 262 5.61 -25.65 -11.06
C ALA A 262 5.98 -25.05 -9.70
N GLU A 263 5.30 -25.49 -8.65
CA GLU A 263 5.66 -25.16 -7.26
C GLU A 263 6.65 -26.20 -6.76
N TYR A 264 7.80 -25.73 -6.20
CA TYR A 264 8.86 -26.63 -5.74
C TYR A 264 9.44 -26.19 -4.38
N GLU A 265 10.00 -27.16 -3.67
CA GLU A 265 10.75 -26.96 -2.43
C GLU A 265 12.24 -27.08 -2.71
N GLY A 266 13.03 -26.10 -2.27
CA GLY A 266 14.49 -26.11 -2.42
C GLY A 266 15.06 -24.74 -2.75
N ASP A 267 16.30 -24.73 -3.21
CA ASP A 267 17.07 -23.52 -3.54
C ASP A 267 17.32 -23.41 -5.06
N ASP A 268 18.26 -22.58 -5.46
CA ASP A 268 18.61 -22.38 -6.87
C ASP A 268 19.29 -23.60 -7.49
N VAL A 269 19.92 -24.47 -6.66
CA VAL A 269 20.48 -25.75 -7.11
C VAL A 269 19.33 -26.68 -7.49
N THR A 270 18.32 -26.79 -6.62
CA THR A 270 17.10 -27.57 -6.90
C THR A 270 16.40 -27.09 -8.18
N ALA A 271 16.30 -25.78 -8.41
CA ALA A 271 15.76 -25.26 -9.65
C ALA A 271 16.59 -25.69 -10.87
N SER A 272 17.93 -25.68 -10.75
CA SER A 272 18.82 -26.17 -11.80
C SER A 272 18.64 -27.67 -12.08
N ASP A 273 18.46 -28.48 -11.04
CA ASP A 273 18.20 -29.92 -11.19
C ASP A 273 16.85 -30.19 -11.90
N ILE A 274 15.83 -29.42 -11.63
CA ILE A 274 14.55 -29.49 -12.32
C ILE A 274 14.72 -29.16 -13.81
N LEU A 275 15.48 -28.13 -14.16
CA LEU A 275 15.77 -27.80 -15.55
C LEU A 275 16.56 -28.91 -16.23
N PHE A 276 17.54 -29.51 -15.52
CA PHE A 276 18.34 -30.61 -16.01
C PHE A 276 17.46 -31.84 -16.34
N ALA A 277 16.54 -32.21 -15.44
CA ALA A 277 15.61 -33.32 -15.66
C ALA A 277 14.77 -33.14 -16.92
N LEU A 278 14.25 -31.93 -17.17
CA LEU A 278 13.51 -31.63 -18.41
C LEU A 278 14.37 -31.78 -19.66
N THR A 279 15.60 -31.26 -19.63
CA THR A 279 16.50 -31.31 -20.78
C THR A 279 17.01 -32.72 -21.03
N GLU A 280 17.27 -33.51 -19.99
CA GLU A 280 17.65 -34.94 -20.10
C GLU A 280 16.53 -35.80 -20.73
N ALA A 281 15.27 -35.48 -20.40
CA ALA A 281 14.10 -36.07 -21.03
C ALA A 281 13.85 -35.61 -22.50
N GLY A 282 14.74 -34.75 -23.03
CA GLY A 282 14.63 -34.23 -24.39
C GLY A 282 13.63 -33.10 -24.58
N ILE A 283 13.07 -32.56 -23.49
CA ILE A 283 12.14 -31.42 -23.54
C ILE A 283 12.90 -30.13 -23.87
N ARG A 284 12.47 -29.43 -24.91
CA ARG A 284 13.09 -28.17 -25.34
C ARG A 284 12.47 -26.99 -24.58
N VAL A 285 13.17 -26.50 -23.60
CA VAL A 285 12.77 -25.35 -22.80
C VAL A 285 13.19 -24.03 -23.48
N SER A 286 12.23 -23.14 -23.73
CA SER A 286 12.50 -21.81 -24.31
C SER A 286 12.62 -20.72 -23.24
N SER A 287 12.00 -20.90 -22.07
CA SER A 287 12.14 -20.02 -20.91
C SER A 287 12.01 -20.84 -19.65
N PHE A 288 12.87 -20.53 -18.68
CA PHE A 288 12.87 -21.13 -17.34
C PHE A 288 13.15 -20.01 -16.36
N THR A 289 12.12 -19.55 -15.67
CA THR A 289 12.22 -18.37 -14.82
C THR A 289 11.68 -18.68 -13.44
N PRO A 290 12.49 -18.56 -12.39
CA PRO A 290 11.96 -18.53 -11.04
C PRO A 290 10.93 -17.40 -10.93
N VAL A 291 9.74 -17.72 -10.48
CA VAL A 291 8.71 -16.75 -10.16
C VAL A 291 8.70 -16.65 -8.64
N ASP A 292 9.32 -15.61 -8.13
CA ASP A 292 9.13 -15.30 -6.73
C ASP A 292 7.64 -15.00 -6.55
N GLY A 293 7.00 -15.69 -5.62
CA GLY A 293 5.60 -15.39 -5.29
C GLY A 293 5.48 -13.91 -5.00
N GLY A 294 4.71 -13.19 -5.81
CA GLY A 294 4.52 -11.75 -5.69
C GLY A 294 3.64 -11.40 -4.48
N LEU A 295 3.55 -10.12 -4.18
CA LEU A 295 2.63 -9.63 -3.15
C LEU A 295 1.17 -10.03 -3.46
N GLU A 296 0.81 -10.24 -4.74
CA GLU A 296 -0.51 -10.72 -5.15
C GLU A 296 -0.76 -12.16 -4.67
N ASP A 297 0.21 -13.05 -4.83
CA ASP A 297 0.11 -14.44 -4.35
C ASP A 297 0.06 -14.49 -2.81
N ALA A 298 0.90 -13.68 -2.15
CA ALA A 298 0.88 -13.54 -0.71
C ALA A 298 -0.48 -13.05 -0.20
N PHE A 299 -1.06 -12.08 -0.90
CA PHE A 299 -2.37 -11.53 -0.57
C PHE A 299 -3.49 -12.56 -0.77
N LEU A 300 -3.52 -13.27 -1.91
CA LEU A 300 -4.50 -14.30 -2.19
C LEU A 300 -4.44 -15.41 -1.13
N LYS A 301 -3.25 -15.90 -0.79
CA LYS A 301 -3.08 -16.91 0.28
C LYS A 301 -3.56 -16.39 1.64
N ALA A 302 -3.20 -15.15 2.01
CA ALA A 302 -3.62 -14.57 3.29
C ALA A 302 -5.13 -14.35 3.42
N THR A 303 -5.83 -14.22 2.29
CA THR A 303 -7.29 -13.95 2.25
C THR A 303 -8.12 -15.18 1.90
N SER A 304 -7.52 -16.27 1.43
CA SER A 304 -8.24 -17.51 1.06
C SER A 304 -8.40 -18.53 2.19
N GLU A 305 -7.72 -18.41 3.31
CA GLU A 305 -7.72 -19.40 4.42
C GLU A 305 -9.03 -19.49 5.24
N GLU A 306 -10.13 -18.82 4.86
CA GLU A 306 -11.44 -18.89 5.54
C GLU A 306 -12.57 -19.49 4.68
N VAL A 307 -12.27 -20.26 3.63
CA VAL A 307 -13.28 -21.01 2.86
C VAL A 307 -13.17 -22.51 3.20
N GLY A 308 -13.07 -22.81 4.49
CA GLY A 308 -13.06 -24.16 5.04
C GLY A 308 -13.95 -24.26 6.25
#